data_48b92c21f56c8aca49212119a094ea2d
#
_entry.id   48b92c21f56c8aca49212119a094ea2d
#
_cell.length_a   1.000
_cell.length_b   1.000
_cell.length_c   1.000
_cell.angle_alpha   90.00
_cell.angle_beta   90.00
_cell.angle_gamma   90.00
#
_symmetry.space_group_name_H-M   'P 1'
#
loop_
_entity.id
_entity.type
_entity.pdbx_description
1 polymer ?
#
loop_
_entity_poly.entity_id
_entity_poly.type
_entity_poly.pdbx_seq_one_letter_code
_entity_poly.pdbx_strand_id
1 'polypeptide(L)'
;MSLFSAVEMAPRDPILGLNEAFNADTRPGKINLGVGVYYNEEGRLPLLRAVQAAEKARIEAHAPRGYLPIEGIAAYDQGVQKLLFGADSELLAEGRVVTTQAVGGTGALKTGADFLKRLLPNATVAISDPSWENHRALFEAAGFPVQNYRYYDAATHGVNRAGLLEDLNALPSQSIVVLHACCHNPTGVDLSMDDWRQVLDVLKAKGHVPFLDIAYQGFGDGIDEDAAAVRLFAKSGLNFFVSSSFSKSFSLYGERVGALSVVTNSREESGRVLSQVKRVIRTNYSNPPTHGASVVASVLNSPELRAMWEDELGEMRGRIRTMREAMVAQLAAQGAKRDFGFVAQQRGMFSYSGLTAEQVERLKDEFGIYAVGTGRICVAALNNGNLDTVTRAITQVL
;
A
#
# COMPACT_ATOMS: atom_id res chain seq x y z
N MET A 1 31.90 -14.84 27.73
CA MET A 1 30.48 -14.81 27.31
C MET A 1 30.42 -14.41 25.86
N SER A 2 29.54 -15.04 25.06
CA SER A 2 29.36 -14.65 23.64
C SER A 2 28.73 -13.25 23.56
N LEU A 3 29.14 -12.43 22.59
CA LEU A 3 28.52 -11.14 22.28
C LEU A 3 27.01 -11.27 22.01
N PHE A 4 26.58 -12.40 21.48
CA PHE A 4 25.21 -12.65 21.06
C PHE A 4 24.36 -13.37 22.12
N SER A 5 24.90 -13.64 23.32
CA SER A 5 24.15 -14.35 24.38
C SER A 5 22.92 -13.61 24.90
N ALA A 6 22.86 -12.28 24.68
CA ALA A 6 21.74 -11.43 25.08
C ALA A 6 20.74 -11.18 23.91
N VAL A 7 20.96 -11.77 22.73
CA VAL A 7 20.05 -11.60 21.60
C VAL A 7 18.88 -12.56 21.75
N GLU A 8 17.70 -11.99 21.92
CA GLU A 8 16.45 -12.74 21.99
C GLU A 8 15.95 -13.13 20.60
N MET A 9 15.21 -14.24 20.50
CA MET A 9 14.56 -14.64 19.27
C MET A 9 13.41 -13.67 18.97
N ALA A 10 13.46 -13.01 17.81
CA ALA A 10 12.37 -12.15 17.35
C ALA A 10 11.09 -12.96 17.08
N PRO A 11 9.90 -12.39 17.33
CA PRO A 11 8.66 -13.01 16.90
C PRO A 11 8.61 -13.16 15.38
N ARG A 12 7.90 -14.19 14.91
CA ARG A 12 7.69 -14.36 13.45
C ARG A 12 6.84 -13.22 12.91
N ASP A 13 7.18 -12.74 11.73
CA ASP A 13 6.34 -11.80 10.99
C ASP A 13 4.97 -12.43 10.69
N PRO A 14 3.85 -11.76 10.98
CA PRO A 14 2.52 -12.34 10.85
C PRO A 14 2.12 -12.70 9.40
N ILE A 15 2.72 -12.08 8.41
CA ILE A 15 2.43 -12.34 6.98
C ILE A 15 3.49 -13.24 6.36
N LEU A 16 4.77 -12.91 6.52
CA LEU A 16 5.87 -13.72 5.96
C LEU A 16 5.96 -15.07 6.66
N GLY A 17 5.77 -15.12 7.98
CA GLY A 17 5.70 -16.37 8.74
C GLY A 17 4.53 -17.26 8.34
N LEU A 18 3.37 -16.67 7.97
CA LEU A 18 2.24 -17.40 7.42
C LEU A 18 2.57 -18.01 6.05
N ASN A 19 3.29 -17.26 5.22
CA ASN A 19 3.74 -17.76 3.91
C ASN A 19 4.77 -18.89 4.04
N GLU A 20 5.67 -18.80 5.01
CA GLU A 20 6.61 -19.89 5.34
C GLU A 20 5.86 -21.16 5.76
N ALA A 21 4.84 -21.02 6.63
CA ALA A 21 4.00 -22.15 7.06
C ALA A 21 3.22 -22.74 5.88
N PHE A 22 2.66 -21.90 5.01
CA PHE A 22 2.01 -22.36 3.77
C PHE A 22 2.96 -23.15 2.88
N ASN A 23 4.17 -22.66 2.66
CA ASN A 23 5.16 -23.34 1.81
C ASN A 23 5.61 -24.68 2.41
N ALA A 24 5.70 -24.78 3.72
CA ALA A 24 6.07 -26.01 4.43
C ALA A 24 4.94 -27.07 4.47
N ASP A 25 3.70 -26.67 4.30
CA ASP A 25 2.55 -27.56 4.26
C ASP A 25 2.58 -28.40 2.97
N THR A 26 2.51 -29.69 3.09
CA THR A 26 2.55 -30.65 1.95
C THR A 26 1.17 -31.07 1.48
N ARG A 27 0.07 -30.61 2.11
CA ARG A 27 -1.30 -30.98 1.73
C ARG A 27 -1.60 -30.54 0.30
N PRO A 28 -2.22 -31.40 -0.52
CA PRO A 28 -2.72 -31.00 -1.83
C PRO A 28 -3.93 -30.07 -1.66
N GLY A 29 -4.10 -29.13 -2.58
CA GLY A 29 -5.26 -28.22 -2.59
C GLY A 29 -5.21 -27.11 -1.54
N LYS A 30 -4.10 -26.91 -0.82
CA LYS A 30 -3.93 -25.78 0.10
C LYS A 30 -4.06 -24.44 -0.63
N ILE A 31 -4.63 -23.43 0.04
CA ILE A 31 -4.93 -22.12 -0.55
C ILE A 31 -4.29 -21.02 0.32
N ASN A 32 -3.55 -20.10 -0.29
CA ASN A 32 -2.96 -18.97 0.41
C ASN A 32 -3.75 -17.68 0.16
N LEU A 33 -4.45 -17.21 1.19
CA LEU A 33 -5.19 -15.94 1.21
C LEU A 33 -4.53 -14.92 2.15
N GLY A 34 -3.35 -15.21 2.69
CA GLY A 34 -2.65 -14.36 3.65
C GLY A 34 -1.74 -13.33 2.98
N VAL A 35 -1.11 -13.69 1.86
CA VAL A 35 -0.12 -12.82 1.19
C VAL A 35 -0.82 -11.82 0.26
N GLY A 36 -0.39 -10.56 0.31
CA GLY A 36 -0.92 -9.48 -0.53
C GLY A 36 -0.35 -9.49 -1.96
N VAL A 37 -0.62 -10.56 -2.70
CA VAL A 37 -0.19 -10.73 -4.08
C VAL A 37 -1.42 -11.00 -4.95
N TYR A 38 -1.47 -10.39 -6.14
CA TYR A 38 -2.48 -10.69 -7.15
C TYR A 38 -2.11 -11.97 -7.88
N TYR A 39 -3.08 -12.87 -8.02
CA TYR A 39 -2.96 -14.05 -8.87
C TYR A 39 -4.05 -14.01 -9.97
N ASN A 40 -3.68 -14.45 -11.17
CA ASN A 40 -4.63 -14.57 -12.29
C ASN A 40 -5.57 -15.79 -12.10
N GLU A 41 -6.41 -16.06 -13.11
CA GLU A 41 -7.37 -17.18 -13.06
C GLU A 41 -6.69 -18.55 -12.92
N GLU A 42 -5.47 -18.70 -13.44
CA GLU A 42 -4.67 -19.91 -13.34
C GLU A 42 -3.90 -20.02 -12.01
N GLY A 43 -4.13 -19.08 -11.06
CA GLY A 43 -3.43 -19.03 -9.78
C GLY A 43 -1.94 -18.68 -9.89
N ARG A 44 -1.56 -17.93 -10.93
CA ARG A 44 -0.18 -17.50 -11.18
C ARG A 44 -0.05 -16.00 -11.05
N LEU A 45 1.13 -15.56 -10.60
CA LEU A 45 1.51 -14.15 -10.64
C LEU A 45 1.70 -13.73 -12.11
N PRO A 46 0.91 -12.78 -12.65
CA PRO A 46 1.07 -12.36 -14.04
C PRO A 46 2.31 -11.51 -14.22
N LEU A 47 2.98 -11.67 -15.35
CA LEU A 47 3.91 -10.69 -15.87
C LEU A 47 3.18 -9.84 -16.91
N LEU A 48 3.01 -8.56 -16.61
CA LEU A 48 2.21 -7.66 -17.46
C LEU A 48 2.85 -7.47 -18.84
N ARG A 49 2.03 -7.38 -19.89
CA ARG A 49 2.48 -7.17 -21.27
C ARG A 49 3.25 -5.86 -21.43
N ALA A 50 2.77 -4.79 -20.79
CA ALA A 50 3.47 -3.51 -20.78
C ALA A 50 4.86 -3.60 -20.14
N VAL A 51 4.99 -4.35 -19.04
CA VAL A 51 6.25 -4.62 -18.36
C VAL A 51 7.19 -5.41 -19.26
N GLN A 52 6.71 -6.51 -19.86
CA GLN A 52 7.50 -7.34 -20.78
C GLN A 52 8.03 -6.53 -21.98
N ALA A 53 7.19 -5.68 -22.56
CA ALA A 53 7.59 -4.82 -23.68
C ALA A 53 8.70 -3.83 -23.28
N ALA A 54 8.55 -3.20 -22.11
CA ALA A 54 9.56 -2.30 -21.57
C ALA A 54 10.88 -3.01 -21.22
N GLU A 55 10.82 -4.21 -20.64
CA GLU A 55 12.00 -5.03 -20.36
C GLU A 55 12.74 -5.44 -21.63
N LYS A 56 12.00 -5.89 -22.65
CA LYS A 56 12.57 -6.26 -23.96
C LYS A 56 13.30 -5.08 -24.59
N ALA A 57 12.67 -3.92 -24.66
CA ALA A 57 13.29 -2.71 -25.22
C ALA A 57 14.56 -2.32 -24.46
N ARG A 58 14.55 -2.48 -23.12
CA ARG A 58 15.70 -2.22 -22.28
C ARG A 58 16.88 -3.19 -22.52
N ILE A 59 16.58 -4.47 -22.77
CA ILE A 59 17.61 -5.47 -23.10
C ILE A 59 18.22 -5.14 -24.47
N GLU A 60 17.40 -4.83 -25.45
CA GLU A 60 17.82 -4.47 -26.81
C GLU A 60 18.65 -3.19 -26.87
N ALA A 61 18.41 -2.24 -25.97
CA ALA A 61 19.18 -1.00 -25.87
C ALA A 61 20.61 -1.18 -25.39
N HIS A 62 20.98 -2.34 -24.83
CA HIS A 62 22.32 -2.63 -24.27
C HIS A 62 22.87 -1.56 -23.32
N ALA A 63 21.99 -0.84 -22.61
CA ALA A 63 22.37 0.27 -21.76
C ALA A 63 23.30 -0.15 -20.60
N PRO A 64 24.33 0.64 -20.26
CA PRO A 64 25.23 0.35 -19.16
C PRO A 64 24.49 0.33 -17.80
N ARG A 65 25.06 -0.38 -16.82
CA ARG A 65 24.53 -0.55 -15.47
C ARG A 65 25.29 0.31 -14.45
N GLY A 66 25.52 1.59 -14.79
CA GLY A 66 26.15 2.55 -13.88
C GLY A 66 25.30 2.90 -12.67
N TYR A 67 25.92 3.49 -11.65
CA TYR A 67 25.18 4.03 -10.50
C TYR A 67 24.23 5.13 -10.92
N LEU A 68 23.00 5.11 -10.39
CA LEU A 68 22.05 6.19 -10.56
C LEU A 68 22.43 7.41 -9.69
N PRO A 69 21.90 8.61 -10.00
CA PRO A 69 21.82 9.69 -9.02
C PRO A 69 21.18 9.22 -7.71
N ILE A 70 21.51 9.89 -6.61
CA ILE A 70 20.99 9.52 -5.27
C ILE A 70 19.44 9.55 -5.25
N GLU A 71 18.84 10.52 -5.93
CA GLU A 71 17.39 10.67 -6.07
C GLU A 71 16.73 9.66 -7.02
N GLY A 72 17.50 9.02 -7.89
CA GLY A 72 16.99 8.04 -8.85
C GLY A 72 16.93 8.54 -10.29
N ILE A 73 16.05 7.95 -11.08
CA ILE A 73 15.85 8.23 -12.51
C ILE A 73 14.90 9.42 -12.67
N ALA A 74 15.35 10.54 -13.23
CA ALA A 74 14.54 11.75 -13.38
C ALA A 74 13.22 11.49 -14.16
N ALA A 75 13.24 10.69 -15.22
CA ALA A 75 12.05 10.34 -15.99
C ALA A 75 11.05 9.50 -15.17
N TYR A 76 11.54 8.66 -14.25
CA TYR A 76 10.73 7.93 -13.28
C TYR A 76 10.06 8.88 -12.30
N ASP A 77 10.84 9.75 -11.66
CA ASP A 77 10.33 10.71 -10.67
C ASP A 77 9.26 11.63 -11.27
N GLN A 78 9.47 12.13 -12.48
CA GLN A 78 8.47 12.93 -13.22
C GLN A 78 7.22 12.13 -13.58
N GLY A 79 7.37 10.87 -13.99
CA GLY A 79 6.24 9.98 -14.27
C GLY A 79 5.39 9.73 -13.03
N VAL A 80 6.02 9.49 -11.88
CA VAL A 80 5.36 9.34 -10.59
C VAL A 80 4.62 10.60 -10.18
N GLN A 81 5.25 11.78 -10.33
CA GLN A 81 4.61 13.07 -10.03
C GLN A 81 3.33 13.25 -10.85
N LYS A 82 3.39 13.02 -12.16
CA LYS A 82 2.20 13.13 -13.03
C LYS A 82 1.10 12.15 -12.66
N LEU A 83 1.48 10.92 -12.27
CA LEU A 83 0.53 9.89 -11.85
C LEU A 83 -0.21 10.29 -10.56
N LEU A 84 0.49 10.84 -9.58
CA LEU A 84 -0.07 11.22 -8.29
C LEU A 84 -0.86 12.54 -8.35
N PHE A 85 -0.26 13.58 -8.95
CA PHE A 85 -0.77 14.95 -8.87
C PHE A 85 -1.55 15.39 -10.10
N GLY A 86 -1.48 14.64 -11.20
CA GLY A 86 -1.99 15.03 -12.51
C GLY A 86 -0.96 15.81 -13.33
N ALA A 87 -1.00 15.64 -14.66
CA ALA A 87 -0.03 16.28 -15.56
C ALA A 87 -0.12 17.81 -15.53
N ASP A 88 -1.33 18.36 -15.30
CA ASP A 88 -1.61 19.80 -15.29
C ASP A 88 -1.55 20.42 -13.88
N SER A 89 -0.94 19.72 -12.91
CA SER A 89 -0.85 20.20 -11.54
C SER A 89 0.02 21.46 -11.42
N GLU A 90 -0.53 22.51 -10.82
CA GLU A 90 0.19 23.74 -10.50
C GLU A 90 1.42 23.49 -9.63
N LEU A 91 1.34 22.53 -8.69
CA LEU A 91 2.48 22.16 -7.86
C LEU A 91 3.69 21.69 -8.69
N LEU A 92 3.43 20.96 -9.77
CA LEU A 92 4.50 20.49 -10.67
C LEU A 92 5.06 21.65 -11.52
N ALA A 93 4.20 22.51 -12.05
CA ALA A 93 4.60 23.67 -12.83
C ALA A 93 5.46 24.64 -12.00
N GLU A 94 5.12 24.83 -10.73
CA GLU A 94 5.84 25.68 -9.78
C GLU A 94 7.10 25.01 -9.20
N GLY A 95 7.30 23.70 -9.42
CA GLY A 95 8.44 22.95 -8.88
C GLY A 95 8.38 22.75 -7.37
N ARG A 96 7.18 22.60 -6.82
CA ARG A 96 6.90 22.44 -5.38
C ARG A 96 6.80 20.99 -4.92
N VAL A 97 7.13 20.05 -5.78
CA VAL A 97 7.14 18.62 -5.46
C VAL A 97 8.54 18.06 -5.61
N VAL A 98 9.04 17.47 -4.55
CA VAL A 98 10.25 16.63 -4.56
C VAL A 98 9.82 15.19 -4.68
N THR A 99 10.34 14.46 -5.66
CA THR A 99 10.16 13.02 -5.75
C THR A 99 11.50 12.33 -5.84
N THR A 100 11.66 11.24 -5.13
CA THR A 100 12.86 10.39 -5.17
C THR A 100 12.45 8.93 -5.31
N GLN A 101 13.14 8.22 -6.17
CA GLN A 101 13.01 6.77 -6.30
C GLN A 101 13.38 6.10 -4.98
N ALA A 102 12.62 5.07 -4.57
CA ALA A 102 12.82 4.35 -3.33
C ALA A 102 12.77 2.83 -3.54
N VAL A 103 13.29 2.09 -2.57
CA VAL A 103 13.32 0.62 -2.55
C VAL A 103 11.94 0.09 -2.11
N GLY A 104 10.97 0.17 -3.03
CA GLY A 104 9.56 -0.11 -2.77
C GLY A 104 8.89 0.95 -1.90
N GLY A 105 7.60 0.76 -1.60
CA GLY A 105 6.84 1.62 -0.69
C GLY A 105 7.42 1.65 0.72
N THR A 106 7.92 0.52 1.22
CA THR A 106 8.61 0.43 2.52
C THR A 106 9.83 1.35 2.56
N GLY A 107 10.66 1.35 1.50
CA GLY A 107 11.81 2.25 1.40
C GLY A 107 11.41 3.71 1.34
N ALA A 108 10.29 4.04 0.67
CA ALA A 108 9.74 5.39 0.62
C ALA A 108 9.29 5.87 2.01
N LEU A 109 8.49 5.06 2.71
CA LEU A 109 8.05 5.33 4.08
C LEU A 109 9.24 5.50 5.03
N LYS A 110 10.23 4.60 4.97
CA LYS A 110 11.41 4.67 5.85
C LYS A 110 12.26 5.91 5.57
N THR A 111 12.49 6.25 4.31
CA THR A 111 13.21 7.47 3.94
C THR A 111 12.49 8.72 4.43
N GLY A 112 11.16 8.77 4.27
CA GLY A 112 10.34 9.86 4.78
C GLY A 112 10.33 9.95 6.31
N ALA A 113 10.24 8.81 7.00
CA ALA A 113 10.28 8.74 8.46
C ALA A 113 11.64 9.22 9.01
N ASP A 114 12.76 8.76 8.43
CA ASP A 114 14.10 9.19 8.85
C ASP A 114 14.33 10.69 8.59
N PHE A 115 13.79 11.22 7.49
CA PHE A 115 13.84 12.64 7.20
C PHE A 115 12.98 13.43 8.20
N LEU A 116 11.74 13.00 8.46
CA LEU A 116 10.85 13.63 9.44
C LEU A 116 11.44 13.62 10.85
N LYS A 117 12.14 12.55 11.23
CA LYS A 117 12.79 12.48 12.55
C LYS A 117 13.84 13.58 12.77
N ARG A 118 14.49 14.01 11.71
CA ARG A 118 15.45 15.15 11.77
C ARG A 118 14.75 16.50 11.91
N LEU A 119 13.54 16.63 11.34
CA LEU A 119 12.78 17.88 11.38
C LEU A 119 11.93 17.99 12.67
N LEU A 120 11.33 16.89 13.07
CA LEU A 120 10.36 16.81 14.18
C LEU A 120 10.77 15.70 15.16
N PRO A 121 11.90 15.84 15.87
CA PRO A 121 12.48 14.78 16.69
C PRO A 121 11.55 14.28 17.80
N ASN A 122 10.63 15.12 18.27
CA ASN A 122 9.73 14.84 19.38
C ASN A 122 8.27 14.59 18.95
N ALA A 123 8.00 14.53 17.64
CA ALA A 123 6.65 14.29 17.14
C ALA A 123 6.17 12.89 17.51
N THR A 124 4.85 12.74 17.64
CA THR A 124 4.16 11.45 17.71
C THR A 124 3.69 11.08 16.32
N VAL A 125 3.76 9.80 15.96
CA VAL A 125 3.16 9.26 14.75
C VAL A 125 1.85 8.60 15.11
N ALA A 126 0.79 8.90 14.35
CA ALA A 126 -0.51 8.28 14.47
C ALA A 126 -0.81 7.43 13.23
N ILE A 127 -1.23 6.19 13.45
CA ILE A 127 -1.63 5.22 12.41
C ILE A 127 -3.06 4.76 12.64
N SER A 128 -3.75 4.32 11.59
CA SER A 128 -5.12 3.79 11.72
C SER A 128 -5.18 2.52 12.59
N ASP A 129 -6.31 2.27 13.22
CA ASP A 129 -6.62 1.03 13.91
C ASP A 129 -7.78 0.30 13.20
N PRO A 130 -7.52 -0.86 12.55
CA PRO A 130 -6.21 -1.46 12.27
C PRO A 130 -5.42 -0.71 11.18
N SER A 131 -4.15 -1.06 11.04
CA SER A 131 -3.27 -0.56 9.97
C SER A 131 -2.45 -1.72 9.39
N TRP A 132 -1.74 -1.46 8.28
CA TRP A 132 -0.68 -2.37 7.86
C TRP A 132 0.38 -2.44 8.97
N GLU A 133 0.64 -3.64 9.46
CA GLU A 133 1.47 -3.89 10.65
C GLU A 133 2.86 -3.26 10.55
N ASN A 134 3.42 -3.17 9.35
CA ASN A 134 4.74 -2.58 9.16
C ASN A 134 4.77 -1.06 9.32
N HIS A 135 3.65 -0.35 9.28
CA HIS A 135 3.61 1.08 9.59
C HIS A 135 4.17 1.34 10.99
N ARG A 136 3.67 0.62 12.02
CA ARG A 136 4.16 0.76 13.39
C ARG A 136 5.65 0.46 13.49
N ALA A 137 6.06 -0.71 13.03
CA ALA A 137 7.45 -1.17 13.14
C ALA A 137 8.43 -0.20 12.46
N LEU A 138 8.05 0.35 11.30
CA LEU A 138 8.87 1.25 10.52
C LEU A 138 9.07 2.60 11.21
N PHE A 139 8.00 3.22 11.73
CA PHE A 139 8.10 4.51 12.41
C PHE A 139 8.74 4.37 13.79
N GLU A 140 8.50 3.29 14.53
CA GLU A 140 9.22 2.97 15.78
C GLU A 140 10.72 2.77 15.51
N ALA A 141 11.09 2.05 14.44
CA ALA A 141 12.49 1.89 14.02
C ALA A 141 13.15 3.21 13.57
N ALA A 142 12.37 4.22 13.17
CA ALA A 142 12.85 5.58 12.94
C ALA A 142 12.95 6.40 14.24
N GLY A 143 12.54 5.83 15.39
CA GLY A 143 12.64 6.45 16.73
C GLY A 143 11.44 7.30 17.11
N PHE A 144 10.29 7.12 16.48
CA PHE A 144 9.05 7.80 16.87
C PHE A 144 8.22 6.98 17.85
N PRO A 145 7.57 7.61 18.85
CA PRO A 145 6.43 7.01 19.50
C PRO A 145 5.27 6.90 18.52
N VAL A 146 4.64 5.72 18.47
CA VAL A 146 3.53 5.44 17.56
C VAL A 146 2.27 5.11 18.34
N GLN A 147 1.17 5.80 18.04
CA GLN A 147 -0.15 5.54 18.61
C GLN A 147 -1.19 5.29 17.52
N ASN A 148 -2.32 4.68 17.89
CA ASN A 148 -3.41 4.43 16.98
C ASN A 148 -4.44 5.58 17.03
N TYR A 149 -5.15 5.78 15.91
CA TYR A 149 -6.43 6.48 15.86
C TYR A 149 -7.51 5.51 15.37
N ARG A 150 -8.72 5.63 15.92
CA ARG A 150 -9.87 4.81 15.51
C ARG A 150 -10.17 5.00 14.03
N TYR A 151 -10.33 3.91 13.31
CA TYR A 151 -10.59 3.92 11.88
C TYR A 151 -11.73 3.00 11.48
N TYR A 152 -11.65 1.73 11.84
CA TYR A 152 -12.63 0.71 11.45
C TYR A 152 -13.65 0.47 12.57
N ASP A 153 -14.91 0.38 12.17
CA ASP A 153 -15.99 -0.04 13.06
C ASP A 153 -16.45 -1.46 12.70
N ALA A 154 -16.16 -2.40 13.59
CA ALA A 154 -16.52 -3.80 13.42
C ALA A 154 -18.04 -4.07 13.44
N ALA A 155 -18.83 -3.19 14.05
CA ALA A 155 -20.28 -3.34 14.12
C ALA A 155 -20.98 -2.98 12.80
N THR A 156 -20.46 -1.97 12.10
CA THR A 156 -21.01 -1.51 10.81
C THR A 156 -20.20 -2.00 9.61
N HIS A 157 -19.04 -2.61 9.84
CA HIS A 157 -18.03 -2.94 8.81
C HIS A 157 -17.59 -1.75 7.96
N GLY A 158 -17.66 -0.56 8.52
CA GLY A 158 -17.39 0.73 7.88
C GLY A 158 -16.32 1.55 8.59
N VAL A 159 -16.24 2.83 8.24
CA VAL A 159 -15.35 3.80 8.90
C VAL A 159 -16.00 4.31 10.19
N ASN A 160 -15.25 4.28 11.30
CA ASN A 160 -15.61 4.97 12.54
C ASN A 160 -15.29 6.47 12.43
N ARG A 161 -16.13 7.22 11.70
CA ARG A 161 -15.90 8.64 11.40
C ARG A 161 -15.77 9.49 12.63
N ALA A 162 -16.68 9.32 13.59
CA ALA A 162 -16.69 10.11 14.82
C ALA A 162 -15.41 9.87 15.63
N GLY A 163 -15.05 8.60 15.83
CA GLY A 163 -13.83 8.23 16.53
C GLY A 163 -12.56 8.69 15.83
N LEU A 164 -12.50 8.58 14.51
CA LEU A 164 -11.39 9.07 13.70
C LEU A 164 -11.15 10.57 13.94
N LEU A 165 -12.17 11.40 13.78
CA LEU A 165 -12.04 12.85 13.93
C LEU A 165 -11.75 13.27 15.37
N GLU A 166 -12.36 12.61 16.36
CA GLU A 166 -12.08 12.83 17.78
C GLU A 166 -10.62 12.55 18.10
N ASP A 167 -10.10 11.38 17.69
CA ASP A 167 -8.72 10.99 17.96
C ASP A 167 -7.73 11.92 17.28
N LEU A 168 -7.94 12.26 15.99
CA LEU A 168 -7.09 13.21 15.27
C LEU A 168 -7.07 14.60 15.94
N ASN A 169 -8.20 15.06 16.48
CA ASN A 169 -8.28 16.31 17.22
C ASN A 169 -7.56 16.25 18.58
N ALA A 170 -7.49 15.06 19.19
CA ALA A 170 -6.86 14.85 20.50
C ALA A 170 -5.33 14.69 20.40
N LEU A 171 -4.79 14.43 19.20
CA LEU A 171 -3.35 14.30 19.00
C LEU A 171 -2.60 15.58 19.41
N PRO A 172 -1.35 15.45 19.94
CA PRO A 172 -0.46 16.59 20.10
C PRO A 172 -0.29 17.35 18.79
N SER A 173 -0.24 18.68 18.84
CA SER A 173 0.01 19.51 17.66
C SER A 173 1.28 19.07 16.94
N GLN A 174 1.32 19.17 15.61
CA GLN A 174 2.43 18.73 14.76
C GLN A 174 2.70 17.21 14.80
N SER A 175 1.71 16.40 15.16
CA SER A 175 1.81 14.94 14.99
C SER A 175 1.88 14.58 13.51
N ILE A 176 2.58 13.47 13.21
CA ILE A 176 2.63 12.90 11.87
C ILE A 176 1.46 11.91 11.76
N VAL A 177 0.58 12.08 10.78
CA VAL A 177 -0.59 11.22 10.59
C VAL A 177 -0.43 10.41 9.33
N VAL A 178 -0.30 9.09 9.48
CA VAL A 178 -0.19 8.15 8.37
C VAL A 178 -1.58 7.75 7.91
N LEU A 179 -1.86 7.92 6.62
CA LEU A 179 -3.17 7.73 6.01
C LEU A 179 -3.04 6.88 4.75
N HIS A 180 -3.80 5.80 4.64
CA HIS A 180 -3.92 5.08 3.37
C HIS A 180 -4.75 5.92 2.39
N ALA A 181 -4.18 6.29 1.25
CA ALA A 181 -4.86 7.16 0.28
C ALA A 181 -5.99 6.44 -0.46
N CYS A 182 -5.87 5.13 -0.65
CA CYS A 182 -6.88 4.24 -1.21
C CYS A 182 -6.63 2.79 -0.80
N CYS A 183 -7.63 1.93 -0.95
CA CYS A 183 -7.55 0.48 -0.72
C CYS A 183 -6.92 0.13 0.64
N HIS A 184 -7.54 0.63 1.70
CA HIS A 184 -7.02 0.54 3.07
C HIS A 184 -6.62 -0.89 3.45
N ASN A 185 -5.38 -1.11 3.84
CA ASN A 185 -4.87 -2.38 4.33
C ASN A 185 -4.86 -2.37 5.88
N PRO A 186 -5.60 -3.25 6.57
CA PRO A 186 -6.14 -4.53 6.08
C PRO A 186 -7.63 -4.53 5.70
N THR A 187 -8.37 -3.43 5.88
CA THR A 187 -9.83 -3.48 5.93
C THR A 187 -10.52 -3.48 4.57
N GLY A 188 -9.91 -2.89 3.54
CA GLY A 188 -10.58 -2.60 2.27
C GLY A 188 -11.67 -1.52 2.37
N VAL A 189 -11.77 -0.84 3.51
CA VAL A 189 -12.76 0.22 3.77
C VAL A 189 -12.07 1.56 3.65
N ASP A 190 -12.49 2.36 2.68
CA ASP A 190 -11.87 3.65 2.37
C ASP A 190 -12.73 4.84 2.86
N LEU A 191 -12.07 5.96 3.11
CA LEU A 191 -12.72 7.24 3.38
C LEU A 191 -13.41 7.75 2.12
N SER A 192 -14.64 8.27 2.28
CA SER A 192 -15.30 9.02 1.22
C SER A 192 -14.60 10.39 1.01
N MET A 193 -14.89 11.05 -0.11
CA MET A 193 -14.34 12.40 -0.34
C MET A 193 -14.81 13.42 0.69
N ASP A 194 -15.98 13.23 1.30
CA ASP A 194 -16.46 14.07 2.40
C ASP A 194 -15.70 13.79 3.70
N ASP A 195 -15.40 12.51 3.99
CA ASP A 195 -14.53 12.16 5.11
C ASP A 195 -13.14 12.75 4.94
N TRP A 196 -12.58 12.67 3.72
CA TRP A 196 -11.26 13.25 3.41
C TRP A 196 -11.22 14.77 3.63
N ARG A 197 -12.29 15.51 3.30
CA ARG A 197 -12.37 16.95 3.58
C ARG A 197 -12.36 17.22 5.08
N GLN A 198 -13.15 16.47 5.86
CA GLN A 198 -13.18 16.63 7.32
C GLN A 198 -11.84 16.30 7.97
N VAL A 199 -11.18 15.21 7.53
CA VAL A 199 -9.83 14.85 7.97
C VAL A 199 -8.85 15.98 7.65
N LEU A 200 -8.86 16.48 6.43
CA LEU A 200 -8.01 17.59 5.99
C LEU A 200 -8.19 18.84 6.87
N ASP A 201 -9.43 19.19 7.19
CA ASP A 201 -9.74 20.35 8.03
C ASP A 201 -9.13 20.20 9.44
N VAL A 202 -9.25 19.02 10.04
CA VAL A 202 -8.62 18.71 11.34
C VAL A 202 -7.10 18.81 11.25
N LEU A 203 -6.49 18.20 10.22
CA LEU A 203 -5.04 18.21 10.06
C LEU A 203 -4.52 19.65 9.90
N LYS A 204 -5.22 20.50 9.16
CA LYS A 204 -4.90 21.94 9.03
C LYS A 204 -5.03 22.68 10.35
N ALA A 205 -6.14 22.51 11.04
CA ALA A 205 -6.43 23.20 12.29
C ALA A 205 -5.42 22.87 13.40
N LYS A 206 -4.93 21.63 13.43
CA LYS A 206 -3.97 21.15 14.42
C LYS A 206 -2.50 21.27 14.00
N GLY A 207 -2.25 21.64 12.74
CA GLY A 207 -0.90 21.71 12.17
C GLY A 207 -0.24 20.35 12.06
N HIS A 208 -1.02 19.28 11.85
CA HIS A 208 -0.48 17.93 11.67
C HIS A 208 0.20 17.78 10.32
N VAL A 209 1.16 16.85 10.24
CA VAL A 209 1.90 16.52 9.03
C VAL A 209 1.30 15.26 8.41
N PRO A 210 0.58 15.36 7.29
CA PRO A 210 0.06 14.19 6.59
C PRO A 210 1.17 13.37 5.93
N PHE A 211 1.10 12.05 6.10
CA PHE A 211 1.90 11.09 5.36
C PHE A 211 0.96 10.10 4.67
N LEU A 212 0.66 10.34 3.40
CA LEU A 212 -0.21 9.49 2.60
C LEU A 212 0.57 8.27 2.10
N ASP A 213 0.02 7.07 2.28
CA ASP A 213 0.56 5.84 1.71
C ASP A 213 -0.38 5.33 0.60
N ILE A 214 0.15 5.22 -0.62
CA ILE A 214 -0.61 4.77 -1.80
C ILE A 214 0.08 3.56 -2.45
N ALA A 215 -0.19 2.38 -1.90
CA ALA A 215 0.41 1.13 -2.37
C ALA A 215 -0.44 0.40 -3.42
N TYR A 216 -1.69 0.82 -3.63
CA TYR A 216 -2.69 0.10 -4.42
C TYR A 216 -3.39 0.98 -5.46
N GLN A 217 -2.75 2.04 -5.94
CA GLN A 217 -3.32 2.92 -6.96
C GLN A 217 -3.71 2.12 -8.21
N GLY A 218 -4.97 2.28 -8.63
CA GLY A 218 -5.58 1.56 -9.73
C GLY A 218 -6.33 0.28 -9.37
N PHE A 219 -6.30 -0.16 -8.09
CA PHE A 219 -7.03 -1.34 -7.62
C PHE A 219 -8.37 -1.03 -6.92
N GLY A 220 -8.64 0.23 -6.62
CA GLY A 220 -9.92 0.68 -6.08
C GLY A 220 -10.95 0.92 -7.17
N ASP A 221 -11.06 2.15 -7.63
CA ASP A 221 -12.00 2.55 -8.66
C ASP A 221 -11.32 2.89 -9.99
N GLY A 222 -10.06 3.32 -9.97
CA GLY A 222 -9.26 3.69 -11.13
C GLY A 222 -7.96 4.38 -10.73
N ILE A 223 -7.11 4.65 -11.71
CA ILE A 223 -5.81 5.28 -11.45
C ILE A 223 -5.99 6.71 -10.93
N ASP A 224 -6.87 7.48 -11.56
CA ASP A 224 -7.14 8.86 -11.21
C ASP A 224 -8.03 8.98 -9.98
N GLU A 225 -9.04 8.13 -9.86
CA GLU A 225 -9.97 8.06 -8.74
C GLU A 225 -9.23 7.71 -7.44
N ASP A 226 -8.31 6.77 -7.49
CA ASP A 226 -7.53 6.34 -6.33
C ASP A 226 -6.50 7.39 -5.88
N ALA A 227 -6.13 8.33 -6.76
CA ALA A 227 -5.30 9.49 -6.41
C ALA A 227 -6.10 10.70 -5.90
N ALA A 228 -7.43 10.62 -5.83
CA ALA A 228 -8.28 11.76 -5.49
C ALA A 228 -7.94 12.39 -4.13
N ALA A 229 -7.63 11.58 -3.12
CA ALA A 229 -7.18 12.07 -1.82
C ALA A 229 -5.86 12.86 -1.93
N VAL A 230 -4.86 12.33 -2.64
CA VAL A 230 -3.58 13.03 -2.88
C VAL A 230 -3.82 14.37 -3.56
N ARG A 231 -4.69 14.41 -4.57
CA ARG A 231 -5.02 15.64 -5.31
C ARG A 231 -5.82 16.64 -4.49
N LEU A 232 -6.65 16.16 -3.54
CA LEU A 232 -7.31 17.03 -2.56
C LEU A 232 -6.28 17.72 -1.66
N PHE A 233 -5.33 16.95 -1.12
CA PHE A 233 -4.25 17.49 -0.30
C PHE A 233 -3.35 18.43 -1.08
N ALA A 234 -3.07 18.16 -2.35
CA ALA A 234 -2.28 19.02 -3.23
C ALA A 234 -2.86 20.45 -3.36
N LYS A 235 -4.19 20.59 -3.28
CA LYS A 235 -4.89 21.88 -3.36
C LYS A 235 -5.08 22.55 -1.99
N SER A 236 -4.64 21.91 -0.92
CA SER A 236 -4.93 22.37 0.45
C SER A 236 -4.02 23.46 0.98
N GLY A 237 -2.84 23.61 0.38
CA GLY A 237 -1.75 24.46 0.88
C GLY A 237 -0.91 23.83 2.00
N LEU A 238 -1.19 22.57 2.39
CA LEU A 238 -0.36 21.85 3.36
C LEU A 238 0.92 21.30 2.72
N ASN A 239 1.98 21.24 3.54
CA ASN A 239 3.12 20.37 3.25
C ASN A 239 2.76 18.94 3.67
N PHE A 240 3.02 17.97 2.83
CA PHE A 240 2.71 16.57 3.11
C PHE A 240 3.62 15.61 2.34
N PHE A 241 3.59 14.37 2.76
CA PHE A 241 4.40 13.29 2.21
C PHE A 241 3.49 12.27 1.52
N VAL A 242 3.99 11.68 0.44
CA VAL A 242 3.34 10.56 -0.24
C VAL A 242 4.36 9.45 -0.45
N SER A 243 4.09 8.27 0.12
CA SER A 243 4.74 7.02 -0.26
C SER A 243 3.94 6.36 -1.36
N SER A 244 4.56 6.02 -2.47
CA SER A 244 3.94 5.24 -3.54
C SER A 244 4.70 3.96 -3.82
N SER A 245 3.99 2.92 -4.28
CA SER A 245 4.56 1.61 -4.59
C SER A 245 4.04 1.10 -5.92
N PHE A 246 4.92 0.52 -6.71
CA PHE A 246 4.61 -0.12 -7.99
C PHE A 246 4.67 -1.65 -7.90
N SER A 247 4.82 -2.20 -6.68
CA SER A 247 4.87 -3.65 -6.47
C SER A 247 3.62 -4.35 -6.99
N LYS A 248 2.43 -3.76 -6.77
CA LYS A 248 1.15 -4.38 -7.13
C LYS A 248 0.68 -3.93 -8.51
N SER A 249 0.62 -2.62 -8.77
CA SER A 249 0.10 -2.05 -10.02
C SER A 249 0.94 -2.40 -11.27
N PHE A 250 2.20 -2.78 -11.08
CA PHE A 250 3.08 -3.27 -12.15
C PHE A 250 3.44 -4.75 -12.01
N SER A 251 2.92 -5.45 -11.01
CA SER A 251 3.31 -6.84 -10.70
C SER A 251 4.82 -7.03 -10.47
N LEU A 252 5.50 -5.99 -10.00
CA LEU A 252 6.95 -5.92 -9.78
C LEU A 252 7.32 -6.11 -8.30
N TYR A 253 6.69 -7.05 -7.62
CA TYR A 253 6.85 -7.28 -6.17
C TYR A 253 8.30 -7.46 -5.73
N GLY A 254 9.07 -8.23 -6.49
CA GLY A 254 10.49 -8.55 -6.22
C GLY A 254 11.46 -7.45 -6.64
N GLU A 255 11.06 -6.54 -7.53
CA GLU A 255 11.92 -5.50 -8.09
C GLU A 255 12.09 -4.28 -7.18
N ARG A 256 11.30 -4.19 -6.12
CA ARG A 256 11.38 -3.14 -5.09
C ARG A 256 11.31 -1.73 -5.67
N VAL A 257 10.19 -1.41 -6.34
CA VAL A 257 9.97 -0.11 -7.00
C VAL A 257 8.95 0.71 -6.22
N GLY A 258 9.35 1.89 -5.79
CA GLY A 258 8.51 2.86 -5.09
C GLY A 258 9.09 4.27 -5.22
N ALA A 259 8.41 5.24 -4.63
CA ALA A 259 8.85 6.62 -4.60
C ALA A 259 8.37 7.34 -3.33
N LEU A 260 9.19 8.26 -2.84
CA LEU A 260 8.79 9.25 -1.85
C LEU A 260 8.58 10.58 -2.56
N SER A 261 7.39 11.16 -2.41
CA SER A 261 7.09 12.52 -2.85
C SER A 261 6.84 13.42 -1.66
N VAL A 262 7.38 14.64 -1.68
CA VAL A 262 7.19 15.66 -0.64
C VAL A 262 6.69 16.94 -1.28
N VAL A 263 5.55 17.44 -0.82
CA VAL A 263 4.98 18.71 -1.27
C VAL A 263 5.45 19.84 -0.37
N THR A 264 5.96 20.90 -0.99
CA THR A 264 6.56 22.06 -0.33
C THR A 264 5.86 23.36 -0.72
N ASN A 265 6.24 24.48 -0.08
CA ASN A 265 5.63 25.79 -0.35
C ASN A 265 6.26 26.54 -1.51
N SER A 266 7.49 26.18 -1.92
CA SER A 266 8.19 26.84 -3.01
C SER A 266 9.24 25.93 -3.64
N ARG A 267 9.66 26.28 -4.86
CA ARG A 267 10.78 25.61 -5.56
C ARG A 267 12.09 25.67 -4.76
N GLU A 268 12.33 26.76 -4.08
CA GLU A 268 13.51 26.92 -3.25
C GLU A 268 13.48 25.95 -2.05
N GLU A 269 12.33 25.83 -1.39
CA GLU A 269 12.12 24.87 -0.30
C GLU A 269 12.28 23.43 -0.80
N SER A 270 11.74 23.11 -1.99
CA SER A 270 11.96 21.81 -2.65
C SER A 270 13.44 21.49 -2.80
N GLY A 271 14.25 22.45 -3.22
CA GLY A 271 15.70 22.27 -3.35
C GLY A 271 16.37 21.92 -2.01
N ARG A 272 15.97 22.60 -0.93
CA ARG A 272 16.48 22.31 0.43
C ARG A 272 16.04 20.94 0.91
N VAL A 273 14.76 20.61 0.73
CA VAL A 273 14.19 19.29 1.10
C VAL A 273 14.91 18.18 0.35
N LEU A 274 15.04 18.27 -0.97
CA LEU A 274 15.75 17.29 -1.78
C LEU A 274 17.17 17.06 -1.28
N SER A 275 17.90 18.13 -0.96
CA SER A 275 19.28 18.03 -0.47
C SER A 275 19.40 17.21 0.81
N GLN A 276 18.43 17.32 1.71
CA GLN A 276 18.42 16.56 2.98
C GLN A 276 17.90 15.13 2.81
N VAL A 277 16.87 14.91 1.96
CA VAL A 277 16.38 13.58 1.61
C VAL A 277 17.51 12.76 0.96
N LYS A 278 18.30 13.35 0.07
CA LYS A 278 19.49 12.71 -0.52
C LYS A 278 20.50 12.24 0.54
N ARG A 279 20.68 12.97 1.63
CA ARG A 279 21.54 12.53 2.75
C ARG A 279 20.97 11.31 3.48
N VAL A 280 19.65 11.22 3.63
CA VAL A 280 18.99 10.04 4.19
C VAL A 280 19.19 8.84 3.28
N ILE A 281 18.91 8.99 1.98
CA ILE A 281 19.10 7.92 0.99
C ILE A 281 20.57 7.45 0.97
N ARG A 282 21.52 8.40 0.94
CA ARG A 282 22.95 8.08 0.88
C ARG A 282 23.43 7.20 2.04
N THR A 283 22.86 7.37 3.22
CA THR A 283 23.23 6.59 4.41
C THR A 283 22.44 5.29 4.55
N ASN A 284 21.31 5.13 3.86
CA ASN A 284 20.49 3.92 3.90
C ASN A 284 20.94 2.87 2.86
N TYR A 285 20.98 3.27 1.59
CA TYR A 285 21.30 2.36 0.47
C TYR A 285 22.12 3.03 -0.64
N SER A 286 22.72 4.18 -0.39
CA SER A 286 23.58 4.93 -1.30
C SER A 286 22.85 5.56 -2.48
N ASN A 287 22.21 4.78 -3.31
CA ASN A 287 21.38 5.12 -4.46
C ASN A 287 20.47 3.93 -4.80
N PRO A 288 19.34 4.17 -5.48
CA PRO A 288 18.38 3.10 -5.75
C PRO A 288 18.83 2.19 -6.89
N PRO A 289 18.21 0.99 -7.02
CA PRO A 289 18.46 0.06 -8.12
C PRO A 289 17.87 0.57 -9.44
N THR A 290 18.47 0.16 -10.56
CA THR A 290 18.12 0.71 -11.88
C THR A 290 16.92 0.01 -12.53
N HIS A 291 16.83 -1.34 -12.43
CA HIS A 291 15.99 -2.14 -13.32
C HIS A 291 14.50 -1.79 -13.24
N GLY A 292 13.88 -2.01 -12.09
CA GLY A 292 12.43 -1.88 -11.94
C GLY A 292 11.93 -0.46 -12.22
N ALA A 293 12.64 0.58 -11.72
CA ALA A 293 12.24 1.96 -11.97
C ALA A 293 12.43 2.37 -13.44
N SER A 294 13.41 1.82 -14.15
CA SER A 294 13.54 2.05 -15.60
C SER A 294 12.37 1.46 -16.37
N VAL A 295 11.89 0.27 -15.98
CA VAL A 295 10.70 -0.36 -16.59
C VAL A 295 9.47 0.51 -16.35
N VAL A 296 9.22 0.93 -15.11
CA VAL A 296 8.11 1.82 -14.77
C VAL A 296 8.21 3.15 -15.51
N ALA A 297 9.40 3.77 -15.57
CA ALA A 297 9.61 5.00 -16.33
C ALA A 297 9.29 4.82 -17.81
N SER A 298 9.71 3.71 -18.42
CA SER A 298 9.40 3.41 -19.83
C SER A 298 7.90 3.31 -20.08
N VAL A 299 7.18 2.63 -19.21
CA VAL A 299 5.72 2.49 -19.33
C VAL A 299 5.02 3.83 -19.13
N LEU A 300 5.33 4.56 -18.06
CA LEU A 300 4.64 5.81 -17.72
C LEU A 300 4.87 6.94 -18.76
N ASN A 301 6.01 6.92 -19.46
CA ASN A 301 6.36 7.95 -20.43
C ASN A 301 6.10 7.55 -21.89
N SER A 302 5.63 6.32 -22.16
CA SER A 302 5.16 5.89 -23.48
C SER A 302 3.64 5.86 -23.49
N PRO A 303 2.97 6.66 -24.33
CA PRO A 303 1.50 6.63 -24.43
C PRO A 303 0.94 5.24 -24.73
N GLU A 304 1.63 4.47 -25.59
CA GLU A 304 1.23 3.11 -25.98
C GLU A 304 1.37 2.13 -24.80
N LEU A 305 2.53 2.09 -24.16
CA LEU A 305 2.76 1.19 -23.02
C LEU A 305 1.90 1.57 -21.84
N ARG A 306 1.67 2.87 -21.63
CA ARG A 306 0.79 3.36 -20.57
C ARG A 306 -0.64 2.90 -20.78
N ALA A 307 -1.19 3.06 -21.98
CA ALA A 307 -2.54 2.58 -22.30
C ALA A 307 -2.66 1.06 -22.08
N MET A 308 -1.68 0.29 -22.54
CA MET A 308 -1.62 -1.15 -22.32
C MET A 308 -1.61 -1.50 -20.82
N TRP A 309 -0.82 -0.81 -20.02
CA TRP A 309 -0.76 -1.01 -18.56
C TRP A 309 -2.08 -0.63 -17.87
N GLU A 310 -2.72 0.46 -18.28
CA GLU A 310 -4.01 0.90 -17.74
C GLU A 310 -5.10 -0.14 -18.02
N ASP A 311 -5.13 -0.72 -19.22
CA ASP A 311 -6.05 -1.79 -19.58
C ASP A 311 -5.81 -3.04 -18.73
N GLU A 312 -4.57 -3.52 -18.62
CA GLU A 312 -4.22 -4.68 -17.81
C GLU A 312 -4.59 -4.49 -16.33
N LEU A 313 -4.33 -3.31 -15.78
CA LEU A 313 -4.70 -2.97 -14.39
C LEU A 313 -6.23 -2.91 -14.22
N GLY A 314 -6.95 -2.42 -15.24
CA GLY A 314 -8.41 -2.45 -15.31
C GLY A 314 -8.97 -3.88 -15.28
N GLU A 315 -8.36 -4.80 -16.03
CA GLU A 315 -8.71 -6.22 -16.02
C GLU A 315 -8.49 -6.83 -14.62
N MET A 316 -7.34 -6.55 -13.99
CA MET A 316 -7.04 -7.04 -12.64
C MET A 316 -8.06 -6.52 -11.60
N ARG A 317 -8.38 -5.23 -11.63
CA ARG A 317 -9.38 -4.60 -10.76
C ARG A 317 -10.77 -5.19 -10.97
N GLY A 318 -11.20 -5.34 -12.22
CA GLY A 318 -12.48 -5.93 -12.60
C GLY A 318 -12.62 -7.36 -12.08
N ARG A 319 -11.56 -8.18 -12.24
CA ARG A 319 -11.54 -9.55 -11.76
C ARG A 319 -11.64 -9.63 -10.22
N ILE A 320 -10.93 -8.77 -9.48
CA ILE A 320 -11.04 -8.73 -8.02
C ILE A 320 -12.48 -8.40 -7.60
N ARG A 321 -13.14 -7.44 -8.25
CA ARG A 321 -14.54 -7.09 -8.00
C ARG A 321 -15.47 -8.28 -8.24
N THR A 322 -15.31 -8.96 -9.37
CA THR A 322 -16.09 -10.18 -9.68
C THR A 322 -15.90 -11.26 -8.62
N MET A 323 -14.69 -11.49 -8.15
CA MET A 323 -14.42 -12.48 -7.10
C MET A 323 -15.06 -12.10 -5.76
N ARG A 324 -15.10 -10.82 -5.41
CA ARG A 324 -15.82 -10.34 -4.20
C ARG A 324 -17.31 -10.62 -4.29
N GLU A 325 -17.93 -10.25 -5.39
CA GLU A 325 -19.36 -10.44 -5.65
C GLU A 325 -19.71 -11.93 -5.65
N ALA A 326 -18.92 -12.74 -6.33
CA ALA A 326 -19.11 -14.18 -6.37
C ALA A 326 -18.94 -14.84 -5.00
N MET A 327 -17.96 -14.40 -4.20
CA MET A 327 -17.77 -14.87 -2.83
C MET A 327 -19.01 -14.59 -1.95
N VAL A 328 -19.53 -13.36 -1.99
CA VAL A 328 -20.74 -12.98 -1.25
C VAL A 328 -21.95 -13.82 -1.67
N ALA A 329 -22.15 -13.96 -2.99
CA ALA A 329 -23.26 -14.75 -3.54
C ALA A 329 -23.16 -16.23 -3.13
N GLN A 330 -21.98 -16.83 -3.19
CA GLN A 330 -21.79 -18.23 -2.80
C GLN A 330 -21.96 -18.45 -1.30
N LEU A 331 -21.45 -17.57 -0.44
CA LEU A 331 -21.65 -17.65 1.00
C LEU A 331 -23.15 -17.61 1.37
N ALA A 332 -23.90 -16.71 0.74
CA ALA A 332 -25.35 -16.63 0.93
C ALA A 332 -26.05 -17.90 0.43
N ALA A 333 -25.71 -18.43 -0.74
CA ALA A 333 -26.29 -19.65 -1.32
C ALA A 333 -25.97 -20.91 -0.49
N GLN A 334 -24.81 -20.93 0.17
CA GLN A 334 -24.38 -22.02 1.05
C GLN A 334 -24.95 -21.92 2.47
N GLY A 335 -25.74 -20.90 2.77
CA GLY A 335 -26.43 -20.73 4.05
C GLY A 335 -25.50 -20.26 5.17
N ALA A 336 -24.50 -19.43 4.86
CA ALA A 336 -23.66 -18.78 5.87
C ALA A 336 -24.54 -18.06 6.90
N LYS A 337 -24.28 -18.28 8.20
CA LYS A 337 -25.10 -17.75 9.31
C LYS A 337 -24.95 -16.24 9.52
N ARG A 338 -24.05 -15.60 8.78
CA ARG A 338 -23.77 -14.17 8.84
C ARG A 338 -23.87 -13.55 7.45
N ASP A 339 -24.35 -12.31 7.38
CA ASP A 339 -24.32 -11.54 6.14
C ASP A 339 -22.89 -11.09 5.81
N PHE A 340 -22.45 -11.36 4.60
CA PHE A 340 -21.16 -10.93 4.04
C PHE A 340 -21.29 -9.83 2.97
N GLY A 341 -22.48 -9.24 2.82
CA GLY A 341 -22.74 -8.18 1.82
C GLY A 341 -21.75 -7.02 1.88
N PHE A 342 -21.23 -6.70 3.08
CA PHE A 342 -20.21 -5.66 3.27
C PHE A 342 -18.91 -5.93 2.51
N VAL A 343 -18.56 -7.20 2.27
CA VAL A 343 -17.34 -7.57 1.51
C VAL A 343 -17.39 -7.05 0.08
N ALA A 344 -18.56 -7.03 -0.55
CA ALA A 344 -18.72 -6.52 -1.91
C ALA A 344 -18.46 -5.01 -2.02
N GLN A 345 -18.58 -4.26 -0.91
CA GLN A 345 -18.35 -2.81 -0.86
C GLN A 345 -16.90 -2.43 -0.56
N GLN A 346 -16.09 -3.39 -0.08
CA GLN A 346 -14.68 -3.17 0.21
C GLN A 346 -13.88 -3.05 -1.10
N ARG A 347 -12.73 -2.36 -1.03
CA ARG A 347 -11.89 -2.01 -2.19
C ARG A 347 -10.49 -2.58 -2.08
N GLY A 348 -9.85 -2.73 -3.22
CA GLY A 348 -8.47 -3.21 -3.29
C GLY A 348 -8.35 -4.73 -3.15
N MET A 349 -7.17 -5.19 -2.83
CA MET A 349 -6.83 -6.63 -2.85
C MET A 349 -7.33 -7.40 -1.63
N PHE A 350 -7.70 -6.72 -0.55
CA PHE A 350 -8.06 -7.36 0.72
C PHE A 350 -9.53 -7.22 1.08
N SER A 351 -10.02 -8.19 1.86
CA SER A 351 -11.25 -8.09 2.63
C SER A 351 -10.97 -8.34 4.09
N TYR A 352 -11.58 -7.53 4.94
CA TYR A 352 -11.63 -7.75 6.38
C TYR A 352 -12.93 -8.52 6.65
N SER A 353 -12.81 -9.86 6.71
CA SER A 353 -13.95 -10.76 6.64
C SER A 353 -14.79 -10.81 7.93
N GLY A 354 -14.26 -10.27 9.03
CA GLY A 354 -14.85 -10.40 10.36
C GLY A 354 -14.75 -11.81 10.96
N LEU A 355 -13.98 -12.70 10.35
CA LEU A 355 -13.65 -14.00 10.97
C LEU A 355 -12.80 -13.78 12.23
N THR A 356 -13.09 -14.54 13.28
CA THR A 356 -12.28 -14.55 14.50
C THR A 356 -10.97 -15.27 14.28
N ALA A 357 -9.98 -15.02 15.15
CA ALA A 357 -8.70 -15.72 15.10
C ALA A 357 -8.87 -17.25 15.20
N GLU A 358 -9.82 -17.73 16.01
CA GLU A 358 -10.15 -19.16 16.13
C GLU A 358 -10.71 -19.72 14.82
N GLN A 359 -11.61 -18.99 14.16
CA GLN A 359 -12.17 -19.39 12.87
C GLN A 359 -11.08 -19.42 11.78
N VAL A 360 -10.15 -18.46 11.79
CA VAL A 360 -9.01 -18.45 10.86
C VAL A 360 -8.07 -19.63 11.11
N GLU A 361 -7.81 -19.98 12.36
CA GLU A 361 -6.99 -21.15 12.71
C GLU A 361 -7.66 -22.45 12.23
N ARG A 362 -8.98 -22.59 12.41
CA ARG A 362 -9.76 -23.71 11.87
C ARG A 362 -9.68 -23.77 10.34
N LEU A 363 -9.75 -22.64 9.62
CA LEU A 363 -9.58 -22.64 8.17
C LEU A 363 -8.23 -23.22 7.76
N LYS A 364 -7.16 -22.89 8.49
CA LYS A 364 -5.83 -23.42 8.23
C LYS A 364 -5.74 -24.91 8.56
N ASP A 365 -6.16 -25.31 9.73
CA ASP A 365 -5.93 -26.67 10.26
C ASP A 365 -6.84 -27.70 9.60
N GLU A 366 -8.14 -27.40 9.45
CA GLU A 366 -9.12 -28.31 8.90
C GLU A 366 -9.13 -28.31 7.35
N PHE A 367 -8.90 -27.16 6.71
CA PHE A 367 -9.11 -26.97 5.27
C PHE A 367 -7.85 -26.60 4.47
N GLY A 368 -6.72 -26.31 5.13
CA GLY A 368 -5.51 -25.87 4.44
C GLY A 368 -5.62 -24.47 3.82
N ILE A 369 -6.53 -23.64 4.34
CA ILE A 369 -6.74 -22.28 3.86
C ILE A 369 -6.05 -21.30 4.81
N TYR A 370 -5.03 -20.62 4.31
CA TYR A 370 -4.19 -19.73 5.06
C TYR A 370 -4.66 -18.28 4.92
N ALA A 371 -5.12 -17.68 6.00
CA ALA A 371 -5.52 -16.29 6.10
C ALA A 371 -4.81 -15.62 7.29
N VAL A 372 -4.82 -14.30 7.37
CA VAL A 372 -4.23 -13.59 8.52
C VAL A 372 -5.15 -13.69 9.73
N GLY A 373 -4.60 -13.95 10.92
CA GLY A 373 -5.34 -14.17 12.16
C GLY A 373 -6.31 -13.06 12.56
N THR A 374 -6.16 -11.86 11.99
CA THR A 374 -7.09 -10.73 12.14
C THR A 374 -8.37 -10.86 11.31
N GLY A 375 -8.52 -11.91 10.52
CA GLY A 375 -9.64 -12.08 9.58
C GLY A 375 -9.42 -11.41 8.22
N ARG A 376 -8.23 -10.88 7.94
CA ARG A 376 -7.89 -10.36 6.60
C ARG A 376 -7.69 -11.52 5.62
N ILE A 377 -8.37 -11.45 4.47
CA ILE A 377 -8.20 -12.35 3.34
C ILE A 377 -7.79 -11.57 2.08
N CYS A 378 -6.91 -12.16 1.26
CA CYS A 378 -6.54 -11.62 -0.04
C CYS A 378 -7.55 -12.10 -1.10
N VAL A 379 -8.53 -11.25 -1.43
CA VAL A 379 -9.53 -11.55 -2.47
C VAL A 379 -8.89 -11.67 -3.85
N ALA A 380 -7.79 -10.96 -4.08
CA ALA A 380 -7.02 -11.03 -5.32
C ALA A 380 -6.36 -12.42 -5.57
N ALA A 381 -6.35 -13.30 -4.58
CA ALA A 381 -5.90 -14.69 -4.71
C ALA A 381 -7.04 -15.69 -4.97
N LEU A 382 -8.29 -15.24 -4.96
CA LEU A 382 -9.44 -16.08 -5.35
C LEU A 382 -9.50 -16.24 -6.86
N ASN A 383 -10.00 -17.37 -7.31
CA ASN A 383 -10.31 -17.69 -8.71
C ASN A 383 -11.47 -18.69 -8.77
N ASN A 384 -12.00 -18.97 -9.96
CA ASN A 384 -13.10 -19.91 -10.12
C ASN A 384 -12.77 -21.35 -9.64
N GLY A 385 -11.48 -21.71 -9.64
CA GLY A 385 -11.01 -23.02 -9.21
C GLY A 385 -10.95 -23.20 -7.68
N ASN A 386 -10.83 -22.11 -6.91
CA ASN A 386 -10.68 -22.19 -5.44
C ASN A 386 -11.86 -21.58 -4.66
N LEU A 387 -12.69 -20.76 -5.30
CA LEU A 387 -13.74 -20.00 -4.65
C LEU A 387 -14.75 -20.86 -3.90
N ASP A 388 -15.25 -21.96 -4.50
CA ASP A 388 -16.21 -22.88 -3.86
C ASP A 388 -15.61 -23.53 -2.61
N THR A 389 -14.35 -23.97 -2.69
CA THR A 389 -13.65 -24.55 -1.54
C THR A 389 -13.52 -23.53 -0.40
N VAL A 390 -13.16 -22.30 -0.71
CA VAL A 390 -13.00 -21.23 0.29
C VAL A 390 -14.33 -20.88 0.95
N THR A 391 -15.41 -20.70 0.17
CA THR A 391 -16.71 -20.30 0.71
C THR A 391 -17.35 -21.40 1.54
N ARG A 392 -17.21 -22.68 1.15
CA ARG A 392 -17.65 -23.82 1.97
C ARG A 392 -16.89 -23.89 3.29
N ALA A 393 -15.59 -23.76 3.26
CA ALA A 393 -14.78 -23.77 4.47
C ALA A 393 -15.16 -22.62 5.42
N ILE A 394 -15.34 -21.41 4.91
CA ILE A 394 -15.82 -20.27 5.71
C ILE A 394 -17.18 -20.59 6.33
N THR A 395 -18.13 -21.14 5.56
CA THR A 395 -19.46 -21.49 6.08
C THR A 395 -19.40 -22.54 7.20
N GLN A 396 -18.43 -23.46 7.15
CA GLN A 396 -18.27 -24.51 8.16
C GLN A 396 -17.61 -24.04 9.47
N VAL A 397 -16.78 -22.98 9.41
CA VAL A 397 -16.12 -22.44 10.61
C VAL A 397 -16.95 -21.35 11.31
N LEU A 398 -18.04 -20.87 10.68
CA LEU A 398 -18.98 -19.91 11.27
C LEU A 398 -19.88 -20.57 12.32
#